data_a4f0781b1f28b883f98bc2a3d2c00377
#
_entry.id   a4f0781b1f28b883f98bc2a3d2c00377
#
_cell.length_a   1.000
_cell.length_b   1.000
_cell.length_c   1.000
_cell.angle_alpha   90.00
_cell.angle_beta   90.00
_cell.angle_gamma   90.00
#
_symmetry.space_group_name_H-M   'P 1'
#
loop_
_entity.id
_entity.type
_entity.pdbx_description
1 polymer ?
#
loop_
_entity_poly.entity_id
_entity_poly.type
_entity_poly.pdbx_seq_one_letter_code
_entity_poly.pdbx_strand_id
1 'polypeptide(L)'
;MAFSHDIISPSCFRDVRQDTIWADEVHVKDVLQVPYTHFMPDNVVLRSFEHTSTDRYFIKSERKEPDYFTLFFTAPCEKEPLPQLKGLNFDAEDAFVIEASAKSDTITYWLKDTALVNTDTLQIEMRTFITDTLGVLSPSVDTLEILSKVPYAKRLKAKEKKEEEWKEKLEKKIKRQEKWQREHPDEPAEPVDTVMPVEMMKVKYDVPSSIAPDEAIRITFPKPLARFDSAAVHLYVEQDSLWYRSPFTLEKTNDREWEVYADWIPEAEYSFEIDTLAFEDIYGLQSEPYKTGLKVSSLEAFASLFVNVSGITTDGNIIIEMLDKSDKPVRTAVVENGTAEFYYVKPGVYYLRAIIDKNKNGKWDTGEYFGDVQPEEVYYNPEPIECKAKWDLTREWNLTALPLYRQKAAEITKQRADKEKTIQHRNAQRAAEKGIPEPVQ
;
A
#
# COMPACT_ATOMS: atom_id res chain seq x y z
N MET A 1 -21.64 -9.71 5.42
CA MET A 1 -22.53 -10.82 5.82
C MET A 1 -21.85 -11.58 6.94
N ALA A 2 -22.60 -12.23 7.82
CA ALA A 2 -22.00 -13.00 8.91
C ALA A 2 -22.53 -14.43 8.79
N PHE A 3 -21.65 -15.41 8.90
CA PHE A 3 -21.98 -16.83 8.77
C PHE A 3 -21.56 -17.61 9.99
N SER A 4 -22.36 -18.61 10.32
CA SER A 4 -21.93 -19.74 11.12
C SER A 4 -22.17 -21.02 10.30
N HIS A 5 -21.15 -21.87 10.18
CA HIS A 5 -21.22 -23.17 9.52
C HIS A 5 -22.00 -24.21 10.34
N ASP A 6 -22.16 -23.97 11.63
CA ASP A 6 -22.88 -24.89 12.48
C ASP A 6 -24.39 -24.71 12.25
N ILE A 7 -25.10 -25.82 12.08
CA ILE A 7 -26.57 -25.82 12.14
C ILE A 7 -26.95 -25.41 13.55
N ILE A 8 -27.10 -24.11 13.74
CA ILE A 8 -27.57 -23.58 15.02
C ILE A 8 -29.08 -23.81 15.08
N SER A 9 -29.51 -24.69 15.97
CA SER A 9 -30.90 -24.77 16.36
C SER A 9 -31.13 -23.74 17.45
N PRO A 10 -31.57 -22.53 17.12
CA PRO A 10 -31.74 -21.50 18.14
C PRO A 10 -32.86 -21.88 19.08
N SER A 11 -32.60 -21.87 20.36
CA SER A 11 -33.59 -21.97 21.40
C SER A 11 -33.49 -20.76 22.32
N CYS A 12 -34.62 -20.37 22.89
CA CYS A 12 -34.62 -19.32 23.89
C CYS A 12 -35.53 -19.72 25.07
N PHE A 13 -35.13 -19.30 26.24
CA PHE A 13 -35.94 -19.44 27.44
C PHE A 13 -35.85 -18.19 28.29
N ARG A 14 -36.84 -17.97 29.15
CA ARG A 14 -36.81 -16.86 30.11
C ARG A 14 -35.96 -17.26 31.30
N ASP A 15 -35.02 -16.40 31.63
CA ASP A 15 -34.17 -16.53 32.80
C ASP A 15 -34.18 -15.24 33.60
N VAL A 16 -33.62 -15.25 34.81
CA VAL A 16 -33.62 -14.11 35.72
C VAL A 16 -32.17 -13.80 36.12
N ARG A 17 -31.73 -12.60 35.76
CA ARG A 17 -30.42 -12.08 36.13
C ARG A 17 -30.55 -11.27 37.42
N GLN A 18 -29.58 -11.45 38.32
CA GLN A 18 -29.47 -10.62 39.51
C GLN A 18 -28.53 -9.45 39.19
N ASP A 19 -29.09 -8.25 39.16
CA ASP A 19 -28.33 -7.02 39.02
C ASP A 19 -28.16 -6.38 40.41
N THR A 20 -26.92 -6.28 40.87
CA THR A 20 -26.59 -5.69 42.18
C THR A 20 -26.41 -4.18 42.05
N ILE A 21 -27.21 -3.42 42.76
CA ILE A 21 -27.05 -1.97 42.89
C ILE A 21 -26.18 -1.71 44.13
N TRP A 22 -25.07 -1.05 43.92
CA TRP A 22 -24.13 -0.69 45.01
C TRP A 22 -24.50 0.67 45.57
N ALA A 23 -24.42 0.81 46.87
CA ALA A 23 -24.54 2.10 47.57
C ALA A 23 -23.25 2.86 47.62
N ASP A 24 -22.14 2.14 47.74
CA ASP A 24 -20.74 2.57 47.64
C ASP A 24 -19.89 1.37 47.16
N GLU A 25 -18.59 1.52 47.12
CA GLU A 25 -17.63 0.50 46.61
C GLU A 25 -17.68 -0.85 47.37
N VAL A 26 -18.32 -0.90 48.52
CA VAL A 26 -18.33 -2.07 49.45
C VAL A 26 -19.75 -2.52 49.84
N HIS A 27 -20.71 -1.61 49.87
CA HIS A 27 -22.05 -1.90 50.35
C HIS A 27 -23.07 -2.04 49.24
N VAL A 28 -23.74 -3.18 49.21
CA VAL A 28 -24.89 -3.45 48.31
C VAL A 28 -26.09 -2.68 48.79
N LYS A 29 -26.68 -1.86 47.95
CA LYS A 29 -27.92 -1.13 48.24
C LYS A 29 -29.15 -1.97 48.00
N ASP A 30 -29.17 -2.71 46.87
CA ASP A 30 -30.30 -3.53 46.45
C ASP A 30 -29.83 -4.60 45.46
N VAL A 31 -30.60 -5.67 45.32
CA VAL A 31 -30.42 -6.72 44.34
C VAL A 31 -31.70 -6.88 43.54
N LEU A 32 -31.67 -6.40 42.32
CA LEU A 32 -32.83 -6.51 41.42
C LEU A 32 -32.79 -7.83 40.66
N GLN A 33 -33.93 -8.49 40.61
CA GLN A 33 -34.13 -9.65 39.73
C GLN A 33 -34.74 -9.17 38.41
N VAL A 34 -33.89 -9.15 37.36
CA VAL A 34 -34.29 -8.67 36.03
C VAL A 34 -34.58 -9.87 35.15
N PRO A 35 -35.81 -10.10 34.69
CA PRO A 35 -36.08 -11.15 33.72
C PRO A 35 -35.50 -10.78 32.37
N TYR A 36 -34.79 -11.73 31.74
CA TYR A 36 -34.25 -11.57 30.40
C TYR A 36 -34.50 -12.85 29.59
N THR A 37 -34.39 -12.71 28.27
CA THR A 37 -34.45 -13.86 27.37
C THR A 37 -33.04 -14.36 27.10
N HIS A 38 -32.79 -15.59 27.49
CA HIS A 38 -31.53 -16.27 27.20
C HIS A 38 -31.65 -17.01 25.88
N PHE A 39 -30.73 -16.73 24.97
CA PHE A 39 -30.63 -17.38 23.65
C PHE A 39 -29.51 -18.40 23.67
N MET A 40 -29.79 -19.59 23.15
CA MET A 40 -28.83 -20.66 23.04
C MET A 40 -28.60 -21.03 21.56
N PRO A 41 -27.41 -21.40 21.21
CA PRO A 41 -26.16 -21.35 21.99
C PRO A 41 -25.66 -19.90 22.18
N ASP A 42 -25.05 -19.62 23.32
CA ASP A 42 -24.59 -18.29 23.71
C ASP A 42 -23.09 -18.04 23.34
N ASN A 43 -22.41 -19.08 22.84
CA ASN A 43 -21.01 -19.03 22.42
C ASN A 43 -20.84 -18.94 20.89
N VAL A 44 -21.82 -18.39 20.19
CA VAL A 44 -21.74 -18.25 18.73
C VAL A 44 -20.75 -17.17 18.32
N VAL A 45 -19.75 -17.54 17.56
CA VAL A 45 -18.79 -16.62 16.96
C VAL A 45 -19.24 -16.26 15.56
N LEU A 46 -19.55 -14.99 15.34
CA LEU A 46 -19.89 -14.44 14.03
C LEU A 46 -18.65 -13.74 13.45
N ARG A 47 -18.23 -14.16 12.26
CA ARG A 47 -17.17 -13.50 11.51
C ARG A 47 -17.78 -12.67 10.40
N SER A 48 -17.46 -11.38 10.39
CA SER A 48 -17.87 -10.45 9.33
C SER A 48 -16.78 -10.37 8.28
N PHE A 49 -17.14 -10.46 7.02
CA PHE A 49 -16.23 -10.28 5.90
C PHE A 49 -16.91 -9.53 4.77
N GLU A 50 -16.11 -8.85 3.95
CA GLU A 50 -16.61 -8.24 2.74
C GLU A 50 -16.64 -9.30 1.62
N HIS A 51 -17.83 -9.49 1.06
CA HIS A 51 -17.93 -10.26 -0.17
C HIS A 51 -17.53 -9.34 -1.32
N THR A 52 -16.30 -9.48 -1.78
CA THR A 52 -15.87 -8.84 -3.02
C THR A 52 -16.53 -9.57 -4.17
N SER A 53 -17.26 -8.82 -5.02
CA SER A 53 -17.80 -9.39 -6.24
C SER A 53 -16.62 -9.91 -7.10
N THR A 54 -16.74 -11.15 -7.51
CA THR A 54 -15.81 -11.76 -8.48
C THR A 54 -16.21 -11.43 -9.93
N ASP A 55 -17.34 -10.74 -10.11
CA ASP A 55 -17.84 -10.36 -11.42
C ASP A 55 -16.94 -9.31 -12.04
N ARG A 56 -16.29 -9.69 -13.13
CA ARG A 56 -15.36 -8.85 -13.86
C ARG A 56 -16.04 -8.18 -15.04
N TYR A 57 -16.07 -6.85 -15.00
CA TYR A 57 -16.54 -6.00 -16.08
C TYR A 57 -15.51 -4.91 -16.35
N PHE A 58 -15.45 -4.47 -17.59
CA PHE A 58 -14.71 -3.25 -17.94
C PHE A 58 -15.47 -2.03 -17.42
N ILE A 59 -14.77 -1.14 -16.67
CA ILE A 59 -15.37 0.07 -16.09
C ILE A 59 -15.14 1.24 -17.00
N LYS A 60 -13.87 1.52 -17.30
CA LYS A 60 -13.44 2.67 -18.11
C LYS A 60 -12.01 2.53 -18.59
N SER A 61 -11.66 3.32 -19.59
CA SER A 61 -10.28 3.66 -19.92
C SER A 61 -10.00 5.13 -19.54
N GLU A 62 -8.77 5.44 -19.16
CA GLU A 62 -8.36 6.80 -18.85
C GLU A 62 -6.94 7.08 -19.35
N ARG A 63 -6.75 8.16 -20.13
CA ARG A 63 -5.46 8.63 -20.62
C ARG A 63 -5.17 10.00 -20.00
N LYS A 64 -4.63 9.99 -18.77
CA LYS A 64 -4.31 11.21 -18.02
C LYS A 64 -3.16 11.96 -18.64
N GLU A 65 -2.11 11.22 -18.98
CA GLU A 65 -0.91 11.70 -19.65
C GLU A 65 -0.86 11.13 -21.07
N PRO A 66 -0.15 11.78 -21.98
CA PRO A 66 -0.13 11.38 -23.37
C PRO A 66 0.59 10.06 -23.64
N ASP A 67 1.47 9.63 -22.77
CA ASP A 67 2.39 8.52 -22.90
C ASP A 67 1.85 7.18 -22.37
N TYR A 68 0.73 7.19 -21.65
CA TYR A 68 0.08 5.97 -21.20
C TYR A 68 -1.43 6.10 -21.10
N PHE A 69 -2.11 4.99 -21.06
CA PHE A 69 -3.51 4.88 -20.67
C PHE A 69 -3.72 3.70 -19.73
N THR A 70 -4.75 3.80 -18.92
CA THR A 70 -5.08 2.78 -17.92
C THR A 70 -6.47 2.23 -18.16
N LEU A 71 -6.61 0.92 -18.10
CA LEU A 71 -7.87 0.19 -18.14
C LEU A 71 -8.24 -0.23 -16.72
N PHE A 72 -9.51 -0.03 -16.35
CA PHE A 72 -10.04 -0.35 -15.01
C PHE A 72 -11.13 -1.41 -15.13
N PHE A 73 -11.03 -2.42 -14.27
CA PHE A 73 -11.99 -3.53 -14.17
C PHE A 73 -12.57 -3.61 -12.75
N THR A 74 -13.75 -4.19 -12.61
CA THR A 74 -14.45 -4.32 -11.32
C THR A 74 -13.84 -5.37 -10.40
N ALA A 75 -13.22 -6.39 -10.96
CA ALA A 75 -12.70 -7.53 -10.21
C ALA A 75 -11.35 -8.01 -10.76
N PRO A 76 -10.54 -8.66 -9.92
CA PRO A 76 -9.28 -9.25 -10.34
C PRO A 76 -9.48 -10.37 -11.36
N CYS A 77 -8.43 -10.68 -12.13
CA CYS A 77 -8.39 -11.81 -13.05
C CYS A 77 -6.96 -12.37 -13.10
N GLU A 78 -6.66 -13.22 -12.15
CA GLU A 78 -5.31 -13.78 -12.01
C GLU A 78 -5.07 -15.02 -12.90
N LYS A 79 -6.17 -15.73 -13.25
CA LYS A 79 -6.10 -17.00 -13.98
C LYS A 79 -6.10 -16.84 -15.50
N GLU A 80 -6.61 -15.72 -16.01
CA GLU A 80 -6.75 -15.47 -17.42
C GLU A 80 -5.67 -14.47 -17.90
N PRO A 81 -5.31 -14.51 -19.19
CA PRO A 81 -4.32 -13.58 -19.72
C PRO A 81 -4.79 -12.13 -19.63
N LEU A 82 -3.83 -11.22 -19.54
CA LEU A 82 -4.10 -9.78 -19.59
C LEU A 82 -4.85 -9.41 -20.89
N PRO A 83 -5.64 -8.32 -20.88
CA PRO A 83 -6.35 -7.87 -22.07
C PRO A 83 -5.41 -7.71 -23.26
N GLN A 84 -5.76 -8.35 -24.38
CA GLN A 84 -5.04 -8.23 -25.64
C GLN A 84 -5.60 -7.04 -26.41
N LEU A 85 -4.72 -6.16 -26.84
CA LEU A 85 -5.07 -4.95 -27.57
C LEU A 85 -4.64 -5.05 -29.02
N LYS A 86 -5.55 -4.72 -29.93
CA LYS A 86 -5.26 -4.58 -31.36
C LYS A 86 -5.56 -3.14 -31.78
N GLY A 87 -4.58 -2.45 -32.34
CA GLY A 87 -4.81 -1.13 -32.91
C GLY A 87 -5.70 -1.20 -34.15
N LEU A 88 -6.62 -0.27 -34.27
CA LEU A 88 -7.48 -0.11 -35.47
C LEU A 88 -6.97 0.98 -36.40
N ASN A 89 -6.28 1.99 -35.83
CA ASN A 89 -5.67 3.10 -36.55
C ASN A 89 -4.14 3.17 -36.42
N PHE A 90 -3.52 2.13 -35.86
CA PHE A 90 -2.08 1.99 -35.70
C PHE A 90 -1.69 0.52 -35.57
N ASP A 91 -0.41 0.20 -35.71
CA ASP A 91 0.10 -1.15 -35.42
C ASP A 91 0.32 -1.30 -33.92
N ALA A 92 -0.35 -2.27 -33.31
CA ALA A 92 -0.24 -2.54 -31.87
C ALA A 92 0.77 -3.65 -31.52
N GLU A 93 1.40 -4.28 -32.53
CA GLU A 93 2.43 -5.27 -32.28
C GLU A 93 3.63 -4.61 -31.60
N ASP A 94 3.95 -5.06 -30.39
CA ASP A 94 4.99 -4.50 -29.54
C ASP A 94 4.86 -2.98 -29.21
N ALA A 95 3.66 -2.42 -29.35
CA ALA A 95 3.42 -0.99 -29.12
C ALA A 95 3.41 -0.56 -27.65
N PHE A 96 3.34 -1.52 -26.71
CA PHE A 96 3.10 -1.23 -25.30
C PHE A 96 4.11 -1.88 -24.36
N VAL A 97 4.43 -1.18 -23.26
CA VAL A 97 4.90 -1.79 -22.01
C VAL A 97 3.69 -1.90 -21.08
N ILE A 98 3.43 -3.08 -20.55
CA ILE A 98 2.23 -3.36 -19.75
C ILE A 98 2.62 -3.42 -18.28
N GLU A 99 2.00 -2.58 -17.47
CA GLU A 99 2.14 -2.55 -16.02
C GLU A 99 0.77 -2.90 -15.40
N ALA A 100 0.65 -4.09 -14.84
CA ALA A 100 -0.57 -4.56 -14.21
C ALA A 100 -0.47 -4.44 -12.68
N SER A 101 -1.58 -4.08 -12.02
CA SER A 101 -1.70 -4.21 -10.58
C SER A 101 -1.57 -5.67 -10.15
N ALA A 102 -1.21 -5.92 -8.88
CA ALA A 102 -1.10 -7.29 -8.33
C ALA A 102 -2.38 -8.13 -8.51
N LYS A 103 -3.54 -7.48 -8.62
CA LYS A 103 -4.84 -8.12 -8.85
C LYS A 103 -5.29 -8.10 -10.31
N SER A 104 -4.53 -7.51 -11.20
CA SER A 104 -4.90 -7.33 -12.62
C SER A 104 -6.27 -6.67 -12.85
N ASP A 105 -6.74 -5.86 -11.91
CA ASP A 105 -7.94 -5.04 -11.99
C ASP A 105 -7.68 -3.64 -12.56
N THR A 106 -6.44 -3.20 -12.48
CA THR A 106 -5.95 -1.93 -13.02
C THR A 106 -4.72 -2.22 -13.86
N ILE A 107 -4.78 -1.92 -15.16
CA ILE A 107 -3.72 -2.24 -16.10
C ILE A 107 -3.34 -0.99 -16.88
N THR A 108 -2.08 -0.60 -16.79
CA THR A 108 -1.52 0.56 -17.49
C THR A 108 -0.71 0.10 -18.70
N TYR A 109 -0.99 0.71 -19.83
CA TYR A 109 -0.31 0.48 -21.10
C TYR A 109 0.50 1.72 -21.46
N TRP A 110 1.83 1.61 -21.38
CA TRP A 110 2.77 2.64 -21.79
C TRP A 110 3.03 2.55 -23.27
N LEU A 111 2.87 3.65 -24.00
CA LEU A 111 3.07 3.72 -25.44
C LEU A 111 4.57 3.77 -25.75
N LYS A 112 5.13 2.80 -26.46
CA LYS A 112 6.55 2.81 -26.82
C LYS A 112 6.87 3.82 -27.94
N ASP A 113 5.93 4.02 -28.87
CA ASP A 113 6.15 4.90 -30.01
C ASP A 113 5.72 6.34 -29.70
N THR A 114 6.61 7.28 -29.93
CA THR A 114 6.33 8.73 -29.80
C THR A 114 5.28 9.23 -30.80
N ALA A 115 5.09 8.57 -31.95
CA ALA A 115 4.01 8.87 -32.86
C ALA A 115 2.64 8.59 -32.22
N LEU A 116 2.51 7.47 -31.51
CA LEU A 116 1.29 7.13 -30.74
C LEU A 116 1.07 8.07 -29.56
N VAL A 117 2.14 8.47 -28.88
CA VAL A 117 2.07 9.49 -27.82
C VAL A 117 1.50 10.81 -28.36
N ASN A 118 1.80 11.15 -29.61
CA ASN A 118 1.33 12.39 -30.26
C ASN A 118 -0.05 12.26 -30.93
N THR A 119 -0.60 11.06 -30.99
CA THR A 119 -1.96 10.81 -31.51
C THR A 119 -3.00 11.11 -30.42
N ASP A 120 -3.94 12.03 -30.70
CA ASP A 120 -4.95 12.45 -29.73
C ASP A 120 -5.97 11.36 -29.40
N THR A 121 -6.35 10.53 -30.38
CA THR A 121 -7.34 9.48 -30.23
C THR A 121 -6.77 8.15 -30.70
N LEU A 122 -6.70 7.18 -29.80
CA LEU A 122 -6.35 5.81 -30.13
C LEU A 122 -7.61 4.98 -30.24
N GLN A 123 -7.77 4.28 -31.37
CA GLN A 123 -8.86 3.32 -31.59
C GLN A 123 -8.30 1.90 -31.41
N ILE A 124 -8.87 1.15 -30.48
CA ILE A 124 -8.33 -0.15 -30.03
C ILE A 124 -9.47 -1.15 -29.94
N GLU A 125 -9.28 -2.32 -30.54
CA GLU A 125 -10.06 -3.52 -30.24
C GLU A 125 -9.42 -4.19 -29.03
N MET A 126 -10.17 -4.30 -27.93
CA MET A 126 -9.76 -4.98 -26.72
C MET A 126 -10.42 -6.36 -26.64
N ARG A 127 -9.60 -7.40 -26.49
CA ARG A 127 -10.04 -8.77 -26.21
C ARG A 127 -9.71 -9.08 -24.76
N THR A 128 -10.71 -9.34 -23.97
CA THR A 128 -10.58 -9.59 -22.52
C THR A 128 -11.60 -10.61 -22.07
N PHE A 129 -11.47 -11.06 -20.83
CA PHE A 129 -12.46 -11.91 -20.18
C PHE A 129 -13.35 -11.06 -19.28
N ILE A 130 -14.65 -11.20 -19.42
CA ILE A 130 -15.66 -10.57 -18.55
C ILE A 130 -16.63 -11.64 -18.06
N THR A 131 -17.28 -11.36 -16.94
CA THR A 131 -18.31 -12.26 -16.39
C THR A 131 -19.59 -12.12 -17.18
N ASP A 132 -20.11 -13.25 -17.68
CA ASP A 132 -21.38 -13.29 -18.41
C ASP A 132 -22.59 -13.30 -17.45
N THR A 133 -23.81 -13.38 -18.01
CA THR A 133 -25.06 -13.42 -17.25
C THR A 133 -25.23 -14.68 -16.39
N LEU A 134 -24.40 -15.69 -16.59
CA LEU A 134 -24.38 -16.94 -15.82
C LEU A 134 -23.32 -16.94 -14.73
N GLY A 135 -22.58 -15.83 -14.57
CA GLY A 135 -21.48 -15.72 -13.59
C GLY A 135 -20.19 -16.41 -14.04
N VAL A 136 -20.05 -16.73 -15.33
CA VAL A 136 -18.87 -17.41 -15.88
C VAL A 136 -18.00 -16.41 -16.64
N LEU A 137 -16.67 -16.49 -16.44
CA LEU A 137 -15.72 -15.71 -17.23
C LEU A 137 -15.73 -16.17 -18.69
N SER A 138 -16.12 -15.28 -19.58
CA SER A 138 -16.26 -15.53 -21.01
C SER A 138 -15.45 -14.51 -21.80
N PRO A 139 -14.84 -14.91 -22.96
CA PRO A 139 -14.11 -13.98 -23.80
C PRO A 139 -15.06 -12.94 -24.39
N SER A 140 -14.65 -11.68 -24.33
CA SER A 140 -15.37 -10.54 -24.90
C SER A 140 -14.44 -9.71 -25.78
N VAL A 141 -15.02 -9.11 -26.81
CA VAL A 141 -14.33 -8.17 -27.69
C VAL A 141 -15.07 -6.86 -27.64
N ASP A 142 -14.34 -5.80 -27.34
CA ASP A 142 -14.89 -4.44 -27.25
C ASP A 142 -14.01 -3.46 -28.02
N THR A 143 -14.62 -2.36 -28.51
CA THR A 143 -13.89 -1.31 -29.21
C THR A 143 -13.83 -0.06 -28.35
N LEU A 144 -12.62 0.40 -28.08
CA LEU A 144 -12.35 1.54 -27.22
C LEU A 144 -11.83 2.72 -28.05
N GLU A 145 -12.36 3.90 -27.77
CA GLU A 145 -11.77 5.19 -28.17
C GLU A 145 -11.12 5.84 -26.96
N ILE A 146 -9.79 5.93 -26.98
CA ILE A 146 -9.01 6.47 -25.87
C ILE A 146 -8.47 7.84 -26.25
N LEU A 147 -9.10 8.87 -25.69
CA LEU A 147 -8.75 10.27 -25.97
C LEU A 147 -7.68 10.77 -25.00
N SER A 148 -6.70 11.48 -25.54
CA SER A 148 -5.72 12.21 -24.72
C SER A 148 -6.39 13.38 -24.01
N LYS A 149 -6.21 13.49 -22.70
CA LYS A 149 -6.74 14.61 -21.90
C LYS A 149 -6.15 15.96 -22.31
N VAL A 150 -4.91 15.94 -22.84
CA VAL A 150 -4.25 17.15 -23.35
C VAL A 150 -3.93 16.93 -24.84
N PRO A 151 -4.65 17.60 -25.77
CA PRO A 151 -4.41 17.46 -27.19
C PRO A 151 -2.99 17.79 -27.62
N TYR A 152 -2.49 17.12 -28.64
CA TYR A 152 -1.14 17.32 -29.18
C TYR A 152 -0.86 18.77 -29.56
N ALA A 153 -1.81 19.44 -30.22
CA ALA A 153 -1.67 20.85 -30.59
C ALA A 153 -1.42 21.78 -29.39
N LYS A 154 -2.01 21.48 -28.22
CA LYS A 154 -1.79 22.24 -26.98
C LYS A 154 -0.41 21.97 -26.41
N ARG A 155 0.06 20.71 -26.49
CA ARG A 155 1.41 20.32 -26.05
C ARG A 155 2.48 20.95 -26.90
N LEU A 156 2.26 20.98 -28.23
CA LEU A 156 3.18 21.60 -29.19
C LEU A 156 3.33 23.08 -28.90
N LYS A 157 2.23 23.81 -28.74
CA LYS A 157 2.27 25.24 -28.37
C LYS A 157 2.98 25.50 -27.05
N ALA A 158 2.82 24.61 -26.06
CA ALA A 158 3.51 24.73 -24.78
C ALA A 158 5.04 24.51 -24.94
N LYS A 159 5.43 23.61 -25.84
CA LYS A 159 6.85 23.38 -26.17
C LYS A 159 7.47 24.59 -26.89
N GLU A 160 6.79 25.09 -27.93
CA GLU A 160 7.21 26.28 -28.68
C GLU A 160 7.38 27.48 -27.75
N LYS A 161 6.43 27.71 -26.85
CA LYS A 161 6.52 28.77 -25.84
C LYS A 161 7.72 28.63 -24.92
N LYS A 162 8.03 27.40 -24.44
CA LYS A 162 9.25 27.16 -23.63
C LYS A 162 10.52 27.47 -24.41
N GLU A 163 10.56 27.11 -25.70
CA GLU A 163 11.70 27.41 -26.57
C GLU A 163 11.87 28.91 -26.80
N GLU A 164 10.79 29.65 -27.01
CA GLU A 164 10.81 31.10 -27.14
C GLU A 164 11.28 31.78 -25.85
N GLU A 165 10.72 31.41 -24.70
CA GLU A 165 11.15 31.92 -23.39
C GLU A 165 12.63 31.63 -23.10
N TRP A 166 13.12 30.48 -23.52
CA TRP A 166 14.53 30.17 -23.38
C TRP A 166 15.40 31.05 -24.29
N LYS A 167 15.02 31.23 -25.56
CA LYS A 167 15.71 32.12 -26.50
C LYS A 167 15.78 33.55 -25.98
N GLU A 168 14.70 34.08 -25.45
CA GLU A 168 14.67 35.42 -24.84
C GLU A 168 15.63 35.52 -23.63
N LYS A 169 15.65 34.48 -22.76
CA LYS A 169 16.57 34.44 -21.62
C LYS A 169 18.02 34.39 -22.07
N LEU A 170 18.31 33.62 -23.12
CA LEU A 170 19.62 33.49 -23.70
C LEU A 170 20.11 34.87 -24.28
N GLU A 171 19.28 35.54 -25.06
CA GLU A 171 19.60 36.86 -25.58
C GLU A 171 19.90 37.89 -24.47
N LYS A 172 19.09 37.89 -23.42
CA LYS A 172 19.29 38.77 -22.23
C LYS A 172 20.64 38.42 -21.55
N LYS A 173 21.01 37.14 -21.47
CA LYS A 173 22.26 36.68 -20.88
C LYS A 173 23.44 37.09 -21.73
N ILE A 174 23.38 36.93 -23.06
CA ILE A 174 24.39 37.34 -23.99
C ILE A 174 24.60 38.87 -23.92
N LYS A 175 23.54 39.70 -24.00
CA LYS A 175 23.65 41.15 -23.90
C LYS A 175 24.25 41.60 -22.57
N ARG A 176 23.96 40.93 -21.47
CA ARG A 176 24.55 41.23 -20.16
C ARG A 176 26.05 40.92 -20.16
N GLN A 177 26.45 39.80 -20.75
CA GLN A 177 27.84 39.39 -20.84
C GLN A 177 28.65 40.32 -21.76
N GLU A 178 28.13 40.71 -22.93
CA GLU A 178 28.74 41.69 -23.82
C GLU A 178 28.97 43.03 -23.14
N LYS A 179 27.98 43.46 -22.31
CA LYS A 179 28.12 44.69 -21.51
C LYS A 179 29.21 44.54 -20.46
N TRP A 180 29.26 43.42 -19.73
CA TRP A 180 30.26 43.15 -18.73
C TRP A 180 31.65 43.08 -19.33
N GLN A 181 31.81 42.45 -20.50
CA GLN A 181 33.12 42.37 -21.23
C GLN A 181 33.60 43.73 -21.68
N ARG A 182 32.71 44.65 -22.05
CA ARG A 182 33.12 46.06 -22.38
C ARG A 182 33.61 46.82 -21.15
N GLU A 183 33.02 46.52 -19.97
CA GLU A 183 33.42 47.15 -18.71
C GLU A 183 34.67 46.50 -18.11
N HIS A 184 35.00 45.24 -18.48
CA HIS A 184 36.14 44.45 -17.97
C HIS A 184 36.93 43.81 -19.14
N PRO A 185 37.65 44.62 -19.95
CA PRO A 185 38.27 44.13 -21.17
C PRO A 185 39.46 43.18 -20.94
N ASP A 186 40.05 43.20 -19.76
CA ASP A 186 41.22 42.39 -19.40
C ASP A 186 40.83 41.05 -18.71
N GLU A 187 39.55 40.81 -18.43
CA GLU A 187 39.09 39.60 -17.79
C GLU A 187 38.42 38.67 -18.81
N PRO A 188 38.72 37.37 -18.81
CA PRO A 188 38.07 36.41 -19.71
C PRO A 188 36.60 36.28 -19.37
N ALA A 189 35.70 36.47 -20.34
CA ALA A 189 34.26 36.26 -20.16
C ALA A 189 33.97 34.78 -19.94
N GLU A 190 33.07 34.47 -19.00
CA GLU A 190 32.54 33.12 -18.87
C GLU A 190 31.76 32.72 -20.15
N PRO A 191 32.03 31.53 -20.71
CA PRO A 191 31.27 31.09 -21.89
C PRO A 191 29.77 31.00 -21.60
N VAL A 192 28.96 31.60 -22.46
CA VAL A 192 27.50 31.44 -22.39
C VAL A 192 27.14 30.14 -23.07
N ASP A 193 26.52 29.25 -22.35
CA ASP A 193 25.96 28.04 -22.93
C ASP A 193 24.78 28.43 -23.85
N THR A 194 24.97 28.18 -25.15
CA THR A 194 24.03 28.50 -26.22
C THR A 194 23.10 27.32 -26.57
N VAL A 195 23.35 26.16 -25.97
CA VAL A 195 22.55 24.96 -26.19
C VAL A 195 21.39 24.95 -25.18
N MET A 196 20.19 24.71 -25.66
CA MET A 196 19.05 24.52 -24.76
C MET A 196 19.28 23.27 -23.90
N PRO A 197 19.15 23.39 -22.56
CA PRO A 197 19.31 22.21 -21.70
C PRO A 197 18.36 21.11 -22.11
N VAL A 198 18.89 19.90 -22.29
CA VAL A 198 18.08 18.71 -22.53
C VAL A 198 17.27 18.41 -21.28
N GLU A 199 16.00 18.12 -21.46
CA GLU A 199 15.15 17.70 -20.35
C GLU A 199 15.65 16.31 -19.87
N MET A 200 15.95 16.21 -18.58
CA MET A 200 16.45 14.98 -17.98
C MET A 200 15.33 14.28 -17.20
N MET A 201 15.43 12.96 -17.09
CA MET A 201 14.49 12.17 -16.33
C MET A 201 14.66 12.43 -14.82
N LYS A 202 13.56 12.81 -14.15
CA LYS A 202 13.54 13.03 -12.70
C LYS A 202 13.29 11.72 -11.96
N VAL A 203 14.36 11.07 -11.56
CA VAL A 203 14.31 9.86 -10.74
C VAL A 203 14.10 10.24 -9.27
N LYS A 204 13.26 9.51 -8.59
CA LYS A 204 13.05 9.68 -7.15
C LYS A 204 13.89 8.65 -6.40
N TYR A 205 14.77 9.12 -5.55
CA TYR A 205 15.59 8.31 -4.67
C TYR A 205 15.08 8.49 -3.24
N ASP A 206 14.49 7.44 -2.67
CA ASP A 206 14.06 7.43 -1.28
C ASP A 206 15.24 6.96 -0.40
N VAL A 207 16.18 7.89 -0.17
CA VAL A 207 17.38 7.68 0.67
C VAL A 207 17.17 8.41 1.99
N PRO A 208 16.91 7.69 3.09
CA PRO A 208 16.78 8.33 4.40
C PRO A 208 18.15 8.82 4.88
N SER A 209 18.18 9.90 5.65
CA SER A 209 19.41 10.39 6.29
C SER A 209 20.00 9.39 7.30
N SER A 210 19.15 8.53 7.86
CA SER A 210 19.53 7.41 8.71
C SER A 210 18.71 6.19 8.34
N ILE A 211 19.41 5.08 8.01
CA ILE A 211 18.82 3.80 7.60
C ILE A 211 18.97 2.75 8.68
N ALA A 212 17.99 1.87 8.85
CA ALA A 212 18.14 0.69 9.70
C ALA A 212 18.90 -0.42 8.98
N PRO A 213 19.58 -1.35 9.69
CA PRO A 213 20.36 -2.41 9.05
C PRO A 213 19.58 -3.38 8.15
N ASP A 214 18.26 -3.42 8.26
CA ASP A 214 17.35 -4.25 7.48
C ASP A 214 16.52 -3.47 6.44
N GLU A 215 16.76 -2.16 6.32
CA GLU A 215 16.05 -1.31 5.34
C GLU A 215 16.80 -1.26 4.01
N ALA A 216 16.09 -1.00 2.91
CA ALA A 216 16.62 -0.82 1.58
C ALA A 216 16.46 0.63 1.10
N ILE A 217 17.31 1.06 0.16
CA ILE A 217 17.11 2.30 -0.57
C ILE A 217 16.19 2.01 -1.74
N ARG A 218 15.13 2.81 -1.91
CA ARG A 218 14.21 2.66 -3.04
C ARG A 218 14.46 3.69 -4.11
N ILE A 219 14.50 3.21 -5.37
CA ILE A 219 14.62 4.03 -6.58
C ILE A 219 13.30 3.90 -7.34
N THR A 220 12.62 5.03 -7.57
CA THR A 220 11.35 5.05 -8.30
C THR A 220 11.50 5.88 -9.58
N PHE A 221 11.19 5.27 -10.71
CA PHE A 221 11.24 5.91 -12.02
C PHE A 221 9.85 6.43 -12.42
N PRO A 222 9.78 7.61 -13.05
CA PRO A 222 8.51 8.17 -13.51
C PRO A 222 7.87 7.37 -14.64
N LYS A 223 8.70 6.64 -15.41
CA LYS A 223 8.32 5.84 -16.58
C LYS A 223 9.08 4.53 -16.63
N PRO A 224 8.61 3.52 -17.36
CA PRO A 224 9.37 2.30 -17.59
C PRO A 224 10.72 2.58 -18.25
N LEU A 225 11.70 1.77 -17.89
CA LEU A 225 13.06 1.94 -18.41
C LEU A 225 13.29 1.10 -19.68
N ALA A 226 13.98 1.69 -20.64
CA ALA A 226 14.60 0.98 -21.76
C ALA A 226 15.99 0.44 -21.38
N ARG A 227 16.72 1.17 -20.54
CA ARG A 227 18.06 0.78 -20.09
C ARG A 227 18.28 1.12 -18.61
N PHE A 228 18.81 0.15 -17.89
CA PHE A 228 19.28 0.29 -16.52
C PHE A 228 20.75 -0.17 -16.48
N ASP A 229 21.67 0.74 -16.23
CA ASP A 229 23.08 0.42 -16.08
C ASP A 229 23.42 0.22 -14.60
N SER A 230 23.51 -1.04 -14.19
CA SER A 230 23.85 -1.40 -12.81
C SER A 230 25.30 -1.05 -12.44
N ALA A 231 26.18 -0.92 -13.44
CA ALA A 231 27.58 -0.56 -13.21
C ALA A 231 27.75 0.93 -12.85
N ALA A 232 26.76 1.75 -13.20
CA ALA A 232 26.71 3.18 -12.91
C ALA A 232 26.09 3.49 -11.51
N VAL A 233 25.74 2.45 -10.76
CA VAL A 233 25.25 2.58 -9.37
C VAL A 233 26.41 2.25 -8.44
N HIS A 234 26.67 3.13 -7.50
CA HIS A 234 27.79 3.00 -6.57
C HIS A 234 27.34 3.19 -5.13
N LEU A 235 27.88 2.36 -4.26
CA LEU A 235 27.76 2.51 -2.82
C LEU A 235 29.15 2.50 -2.21
N TYR A 236 29.44 3.51 -1.41
CA TYR A 236 30.70 3.62 -0.70
C TYR A 236 30.46 3.69 0.79
N VAL A 237 31.36 3.12 1.57
CA VAL A 237 31.39 3.18 3.03
C VAL A 237 32.64 3.94 3.48
N GLU A 238 32.47 4.81 4.47
CA GLU A 238 33.60 5.51 5.09
C GLU A 238 34.23 4.64 6.17
N GLN A 239 35.55 4.43 6.05
CA GLN A 239 36.40 3.78 7.05
C GLN A 239 37.71 4.57 7.19
N ASP A 240 38.06 4.95 8.38
CA ASP A 240 39.30 5.73 8.65
C ASP A 240 39.44 6.98 7.77
N SER A 241 38.33 7.71 7.57
CA SER A 241 38.27 8.92 6.70
C SER A 241 38.53 8.67 5.22
N LEU A 242 38.47 7.43 4.78
CA LEU A 242 38.59 7.03 3.37
C LEU A 242 37.31 6.31 2.93
N TRP A 243 36.96 6.50 1.66
CA TRP A 243 35.78 5.90 1.05
C TRP A 243 36.14 4.61 0.31
N TYR A 244 35.51 3.51 0.68
CA TYR A 244 35.69 2.18 0.07
C TYR A 244 34.42 1.73 -0.60
N ARG A 245 34.52 1.05 -1.73
CA ARG A 245 33.37 0.50 -2.41
C ARG A 245 32.74 -0.61 -1.56
N SER A 246 31.44 -0.48 -1.29
CA SER A 246 30.64 -1.46 -0.55
C SER A 246 29.84 -2.33 -1.52
N PRO A 247 29.77 -3.65 -1.29
CA PRO A 247 28.91 -4.53 -2.07
C PRO A 247 27.44 -4.23 -1.76
N PHE A 248 26.58 -4.40 -2.77
CA PHE A 248 25.15 -4.27 -2.66
C PHE A 248 24.45 -5.15 -3.70
N THR A 249 23.17 -5.43 -3.51
CA THR A 249 22.30 -6.11 -4.46
C THR A 249 21.20 -5.17 -4.93
N LEU A 250 20.81 -5.33 -6.19
CA LEU A 250 19.73 -4.59 -6.83
C LEU A 250 18.60 -5.54 -7.13
N GLU A 251 17.43 -5.28 -6.55
CA GLU A 251 16.23 -6.07 -6.78
C GLU A 251 15.17 -5.23 -7.50
N LYS A 252 14.65 -5.76 -8.61
CA LYS A 252 13.56 -5.14 -9.35
C LYS A 252 12.24 -5.55 -8.70
N THR A 253 11.55 -4.62 -8.04
CA THR A 253 10.25 -4.86 -7.43
C THR A 253 9.12 -4.81 -8.45
N ASN A 254 9.18 -3.85 -9.37
CA ASN A 254 8.28 -3.73 -10.53
C ASN A 254 8.98 -2.98 -11.68
N ASP A 255 8.26 -2.68 -12.77
CA ASP A 255 8.88 -2.06 -13.96
C ASP A 255 9.44 -0.66 -13.73
N ARG A 256 9.03 0.00 -12.65
CA ARG A 256 9.43 1.36 -12.28
C ARG A 256 10.05 1.49 -10.89
N GLU A 257 10.20 0.38 -10.16
CA GLU A 257 10.75 0.42 -8.81
C GLU A 257 11.85 -0.62 -8.63
N TRP A 258 12.92 -0.16 -8.04
CA TRP A 258 14.08 -0.98 -7.69
C TRP A 258 14.47 -0.71 -6.24
N GLU A 259 14.97 -1.73 -5.58
CA GLU A 259 15.48 -1.66 -4.22
C GLU A 259 16.96 -2.03 -4.18
N VAL A 260 17.70 -1.26 -3.38
CA VAL A 260 19.15 -1.46 -3.15
C VAL A 260 19.31 -2.00 -1.75
N TYR A 261 19.77 -3.23 -1.63
CA TYR A 261 20.10 -3.90 -0.37
C TYR A 261 21.61 -3.97 -0.18
N ALA A 262 22.08 -3.72 1.02
CA ALA A 262 23.48 -3.87 1.39
C ALA A 262 23.60 -4.45 2.80
N ASP A 263 24.76 -5.03 3.09
CA ASP A 263 25.12 -5.40 4.45
C ASP A 263 25.55 -4.13 5.21
N TRP A 264 24.53 -3.39 5.70
CA TRP A 264 24.74 -2.11 6.35
C TRP A 264 25.55 -2.26 7.64
N ILE A 265 26.73 -1.68 7.70
CA ILE A 265 27.56 -1.67 8.91
C ILE A 265 26.99 -0.62 9.88
N PRO A 266 26.56 -1.02 11.10
CA PRO A 266 26.01 -0.09 12.08
C PRO A 266 26.98 1.07 12.38
N GLU A 267 26.43 2.28 12.51
CA GLU A 267 27.12 3.54 12.80
C GLU A 267 28.03 4.07 11.65
N ALA A 268 28.24 3.28 10.61
CA ALA A 268 29.04 3.72 9.47
C ALA A 268 28.30 4.75 8.60
N GLU A 269 29.06 5.61 7.97
CA GLU A 269 28.57 6.56 6.97
C GLU A 269 28.78 5.98 5.56
N TYR A 270 27.76 6.18 4.74
CA TYR A 270 27.74 5.71 3.35
C TYR A 270 27.49 6.87 2.40
N SER A 271 28.04 6.77 1.19
CA SER A 271 27.71 7.61 0.06
C SER A 271 27.05 6.76 -1.02
N PHE A 272 25.83 7.11 -1.38
CA PHE A 272 25.09 6.50 -2.49
C PHE A 272 25.18 7.42 -3.70
N GLU A 273 25.72 6.91 -4.80
CA GLU A 273 26.06 7.69 -5.98
C GLU A 273 25.55 7.01 -7.25
N ILE A 274 25.03 7.81 -8.17
CA ILE A 274 24.61 7.38 -9.50
C ILE A 274 25.32 8.23 -10.52
N ASP A 275 25.93 7.59 -11.49
CA ASP A 275 26.63 8.26 -12.58
C ASP A 275 25.65 8.99 -13.52
N THR A 276 26.18 9.92 -14.30
CA THR A 276 25.44 10.59 -15.37
C THR A 276 24.97 9.55 -16.39
N LEU A 277 23.71 9.67 -16.87
CA LEU A 277 23.14 8.84 -17.92
C LEU A 277 23.01 7.34 -17.54
N ALA A 278 22.97 7.02 -16.25
CA ALA A 278 22.86 5.65 -15.75
C ALA A 278 21.57 4.95 -16.18
N PHE A 279 20.49 5.70 -16.29
CA PHE A 279 19.18 5.17 -16.62
C PHE A 279 18.61 5.90 -17.84
N GLU A 280 17.85 5.17 -18.66
CA GLU A 280 17.18 5.71 -19.83
C GLU A 280 15.76 5.16 -19.89
N ASP A 281 14.76 6.05 -20.02
CA ASP A 281 13.37 5.64 -20.17
C ASP A 281 13.06 5.17 -21.60
N ILE A 282 11.88 4.62 -21.82
CA ILE A 282 11.43 4.15 -23.13
C ILE A 282 11.32 5.24 -24.20
N TYR A 283 11.48 6.51 -23.84
CA TYR A 283 11.47 7.67 -24.73
C TYR A 283 12.85 8.29 -24.95
N GLY A 284 13.90 7.68 -24.40
CA GLY A 284 15.27 8.14 -24.54
C GLY A 284 15.66 9.28 -23.58
N LEU A 285 14.82 9.61 -22.58
CA LEU A 285 15.21 10.54 -21.53
C LEU A 285 16.16 9.85 -20.54
N GLN A 286 17.27 10.50 -20.28
CA GLN A 286 18.33 9.97 -19.44
C GLN A 286 18.31 10.61 -18.04
N SER A 287 18.85 9.89 -17.05
CA SER A 287 18.90 10.35 -15.67
C SER A 287 20.02 11.36 -15.43
N GLU A 288 19.75 12.28 -14.48
CA GLU A 288 20.79 13.14 -13.91
C GLU A 288 21.69 12.32 -12.97
N PRO A 289 22.95 12.77 -12.74
CA PRO A 289 23.77 12.19 -11.70
C PRO A 289 23.16 12.48 -10.32
N TYR A 290 23.34 11.56 -9.39
CA TYR A 290 22.84 11.70 -8.04
C TYR A 290 23.90 11.30 -7.03
N LYS A 291 24.01 12.07 -5.95
CA LYS A 291 24.88 11.75 -4.82
C LYS A 291 24.26 12.20 -3.53
N THR A 292 24.26 11.32 -2.55
CA THR A 292 23.81 11.63 -1.19
C THR A 292 24.53 10.79 -0.16
N GLY A 293 24.76 11.39 1.02
CA GLY A 293 25.25 10.69 2.19
C GLY A 293 24.09 10.12 3.02
N LEU A 294 24.30 8.98 3.65
CA LEU A 294 23.40 8.40 4.65
C LEU A 294 24.23 7.75 5.76
N LYS A 295 23.64 7.64 6.93
CA LYS A 295 24.26 6.99 8.07
C LYS A 295 23.44 5.78 8.50
N VAL A 296 24.12 4.68 8.82
CA VAL A 296 23.45 3.51 9.39
C VAL A 296 23.22 3.75 10.88
N SER A 297 22.00 3.50 11.32
CA SER A 297 21.64 3.64 12.72
C SER A 297 22.42 2.65 13.60
N SER A 298 22.77 3.07 14.81
CA SER A 298 23.35 2.16 15.81
C SER A 298 22.36 1.06 16.16
N LEU A 299 22.85 -0.15 16.38
CA LEU A 299 22.04 -1.27 16.89
C LEU A 299 21.36 -0.89 18.21
N GLU A 300 22.00 -0.06 19.00
CA GLU A 300 21.47 0.45 20.26
C GLU A 300 20.26 1.39 20.10
N ALA A 301 19.94 1.85 18.88
CA ALA A 301 18.77 2.67 18.60
C ALA A 301 17.47 1.86 18.54
N PHE A 302 17.57 0.53 18.45
CA PHE A 302 16.44 -0.36 18.24
C PHE A 302 16.17 -1.23 19.46
N ALA A 303 15.00 -1.87 19.44
CA ALA A 303 14.63 -2.98 20.30
C ALA A 303 14.53 -4.26 19.49
N SER A 304 14.57 -5.41 20.16
CA SER A 304 14.14 -6.71 19.62
C SER A 304 12.88 -7.16 20.35
N LEU A 305 11.97 -7.80 19.62
CA LEU A 305 10.75 -8.36 20.20
C LEU A 305 10.59 -9.82 19.76
N PHE A 306 10.52 -10.72 20.74
CA PHE A 306 10.27 -12.14 20.54
C PHE A 306 8.88 -12.48 21.08
N VAL A 307 8.03 -13.03 20.22
CA VAL A 307 6.65 -13.38 20.57
C VAL A 307 6.50 -14.88 20.54
N ASN A 308 6.40 -15.51 21.72
CA ASN A 308 6.15 -16.93 21.86
C ASN A 308 4.66 -17.20 21.79
N VAL A 309 4.23 -17.89 20.74
CA VAL A 309 2.81 -18.11 20.42
C VAL A 309 2.38 -19.49 20.86
N SER A 310 1.21 -19.57 21.50
CA SER A 310 0.59 -20.83 21.94
C SER A 310 -0.95 -20.78 21.83
N GLY A 311 -1.61 -21.90 22.14
CA GLY A 311 -3.06 -22.01 22.23
C GLY A 311 -3.75 -22.44 20.94
N ILE A 312 -3.05 -22.53 19.82
CA ILE A 312 -3.59 -23.02 18.54
C ILE A 312 -2.62 -24.01 17.91
N THR A 313 -3.16 -25.06 17.33
CA THR A 313 -2.44 -25.98 16.44
C THR A 313 -3.06 -25.84 15.05
N THR A 314 -2.25 -25.56 14.05
CA THR A 314 -2.67 -25.39 12.66
C THR A 314 -1.69 -26.05 11.71
N ASP A 315 -2.17 -26.53 10.57
CA ASP A 315 -1.32 -26.99 9.46
C ASP A 315 -0.85 -25.82 8.58
N GLY A 316 -1.45 -24.63 8.78
CA GLY A 316 -1.07 -23.38 8.13
C GLY A 316 0.09 -22.68 8.83
N ASN A 317 0.43 -21.50 8.35
CA ASN A 317 1.36 -20.62 9.02
C ASN A 317 0.63 -19.74 10.05
N ILE A 318 1.33 -19.27 11.06
CA ILE A 318 0.85 -18.21 11.93
C ILE A 318 1.69 -16.96 11.60
N ILE A 319 1.04 -15.91 11.16
CA ILE A 319 1.67 -14.63 10.86
C ILE A 319 1.39 -13.69 12.02
N ILE A 320 2.44 -13.11 12.58
CA ILE A 320 2.31 -12.05 13.58
C ILE A 320 2.62 -10.73 12.93
N GLU A 321 1.68 -9.82 13.04
CA GLU A 321 1.85 -8.43 12.60
C GLU A 321 2.00 -7.52 13.82
N MET A 322 3.03 -6.69 13.77
CA MET A 322 3.21 -5.58 14.70
C MET A 322 2.51 -4.35 14.11
N LEU A 323 1.55 -3.80 14.83
CA LEU A 323 0.68 -2.73 14.39
C LEU A 323 1.03 -1.40 15.04
N ASP A 324 0.82 -0.32 14.32
CA ASP A 324 0.82 1.03 14.85
C ASP A 324 -0.51 1.39 15.54
N LYS A 325 -0.61 2.60 16.08
CA LYS A 325 -1.84 3.14 16.70
C LYS A 325 -3.02 3.30 15.71
N SER A 326 -2.76 3.20 14.42
CA SER A 326 -3.77 3.28 13.36
C SER A 326 -4.26 1.91 12.89
N ASP A 327 -3.88 0.83 13.60
CA ASP A 327 -4.18 -0.56 13.23
C ASP A 327 -3.56 -0.97 11.88
N LYS A 328 -2.42 -0.37 11.54
CA LYS A 328 -1.67 -0.68 10.31
C LYS A 328 -0.44 -1.51 10.65
N PRO A 329 -0.14 -2.56 9.87
CA PRO A 329 1.07 -3.34 10.06
C PRO A 329 2.32 -2.49 9.76
N VAL A 330 3.26 -2.51 10.69
CA VAL A 330 4.59 -1.87 10.57
C VAL A 330 5.65 -2.92 10.27
N ARG A 331 5.53 -4.09 10.89
CA ARG A 331 6.39 -5.26 10.67
C ARG A 331 5.57 -6.53 10.70
N THR A 332 6.02 -7.54 9.97
CA THR A 332 5.36 -8.85 9.88
C THR A 332 6.41 -9.94 10.04
N ALA A 333 6.12 -10.95 10.81
CA ALA A 333 6.96 -12.13 10.95
C ALA A 333 6.11 -13.41 10.96
N VAL A 334 6.63 -14.46 10.35
CA VAL A 334 6.02 -15.80 10.44
C VAL A 334 6.52 -16.48 11.70
N VAL A 335 5.63 -17.19 12.39
CA VAL A 335 6.00 -17.97 13.57
C VAL A 335 6.80 -19.20 13.14
N GLU A 336 8.04 -19.28 13.56
CA GLU A 336 8.91 -20.44 13.38
C GLU A 336 9.24 -21.07 14.74
N ASN A 337 9.09 -22.37 14.84
CA ASN A 337 9.32 -23.11 16.11
C ASN A 337 8.57 -22.53 17.33
N GLY A 338 7.39 -21.93 17.09
CA GLY A 338 6.55 -21.33 18.14
C GLY A 338 6.88 -19.88 18.47
N THR A 339 7.85 -19.26 17.82
CA THR A 339 8.28 -17.87 18.09
C THR A 339 8.24 -17.03 16.81
N ALA A 340 7.71 -15.80 16.89
CA ALA A 340 7.88 -14.75 15.89
C ALA A 340 8.95 -13.77 16.38
N GLU A 341 9.89 -13.45 15.51
CA GLU A 341 11.05 -12.62 15.82
C GLU A 341 10.99 -11.29 15.07
N PHE A 342 11.14 -10.20 15.80
CA PHE A 342 11.20 -8.85 15.24
C PHE A 342 12.50 -8.18 15.67
N TYR A 343 13.37 -7.92 14.71
CA TYR A 343 14.61 -7.20 14.91
C TYR A 343 14.48 -5.75 14.45
N TYR A 344 15.38 -4.90 14.89
CA TYR A 344 15.47 -3.48 14.52
C TYR A 344 14.15 -2.71 14.69
N VAL A 345 13.43 -3.00 15.77
CA VAL A 345 12.18 -2.32 16.11
C VAL A 345 12.48 -0.92 16.61
N LYS A 346 11.96 0.10 15.92
CA LYS A 346 12.09 1.50 16.35
C LYS A 346 11.36 1.70 17.70
N PRO A 347 11.88 2.54 18.63
CA PRO A 347 11.18 2.82 19.88
C PRO A 347 9.77 3.35 19.65
N GLY A 348 8.80 2.81 20.38
CA GLY A 348 7.39 3.16 20.20
C GLY A 348 6.45 2.23 20.94
N VAL A 349 5.15 2.49 20.81
CA VAL A 349 4.09 1.64 21.34
C VAL A 349 3.43 0.93 20.17
N TYR A 350 3.40 -0.40 20.24
CA TYR A 350 2.89 -1.29 19.22
C TYR A 350 1.82 -2.23 19.75
N TYR A 351 1.03 -2.77 18.86
CA TYR A 351 0.02 -3.78 19.14
C TYR A 351 0.30 -5.02 18.30
N LEU A 352 -0.18 -6.18 18.71
CA LEU A 352 0.01 -7.42 17.98
C LEU A 352 -1.30 -7.95 17.42
N ARG A 353 -1.23 -8.44 16.19
CA ARG A 353 -2.28 -9.19 15.52
C ARG A 353 -1.69 -10.49 14.99
N ALA A 354 -2.36 -11.61 15.25
CA ALA A 354 -2.02 -12.90 14.67
C ALA A 354 -3.05 -13.30 13.62
N ILE A 355 -2.57 -13.78 12.49
CA ILE A 355 -3.37 -14.28 11.37
C ILE A 355 -3.04 -15.76 11.21
N ILE A 356 -4.08 -16.60 11.10
CA ILE A 356 -3.91 -18.02 10.80
C ILE A 356 -4.00 -18.20 9.28
N ASP A 357 -2.87 -18.12 8.63
CA ASP A 357 -2.70 -18.27 7.18
C ASP A 357 -2.78 -19.74 6.78
N LYS A 358 -3.99 -20.20 6.45
CA LYS A 358 -4.28 -21.61 6.17
C LYS A 358 -3.73 -22.05 4.82
N ASN A 359 -3.70 -21.17 3.83
CA ASN A 359 -3.25 -21.46 2.48
C ASN A 359 -1.77 -21.14 2.24
N LYS A 360 -1.08 -20.57 3.24
CA LYS A 360 0.36 -20.23 3.24
C LYS A 360 0.76 -19.23 2.16
N ASN A 361 -0.13 -18.28 1.87
CA ASN A 361 0.13 -17.24 0.88
C ASN A 361 0.76 -15.97 1.49
N GLY A 362 0.95 -15.91 2.79
CA GLY A 362 1.56 -14.80 3.51
C GLY A 362 0.64 -13.59 3.71
N LYS A 363 -0.66 -13.74 3.50
CA LYS A 363 -1.67 -12.67 3.60
C LYS A 363 -2.90 -13.17 4.33
N TRP A 364 -3.67 -12.25 4.87
CA TRP A 364 -5.02 -12.57 5.35
C TRP A 364 -6.00 -12.69 4.19
N ASP A 365 -6.76 -13.79 4.16
CA ASP A 365 -7.80 -14.02 3.19
C ASP A 365 -9.20 -13.88 3.77
N THR A 366 -10.06 -13.19 3.02
CA THR A 366 -11.47 -13.06 3.35
C THR A 366 -12.21 -14.38 3.09
N GLY A 367 -13.40 -14.52 3.68
CA GLY A 367 -14.27 -15.65 3.38
C GLY A 367 -14.89 -15.55 1.98
N GLU A 368 -15.29 -16.67 1.44
CA GLU A 368 -16.06 -16.78 0.21
C GLU A 368 -17.45 -17.34 0.49
N TYR A 369 -18.47 -16.55 0.20
CA TYR A 369 -19.86 -16.90 0.53
C TYR A 369 -20.38 -18.12 -0.22
N PHE A 370 -20.18 -18.15 -1.55
CA PHE A 370 -20.70 -19.22 -2.41
C PHE A 370 -19.89 -20.52 -2.32
N GLY A 371 -18.62 -20.41 -1.94
CA GLY A 371 -17.72 -21.54 -1.72
C GLY A 371 -17.76 -22.08 -0.29
N ASP A 372 -18.56 -21.49 0.58
CA ASP A 372 -18.64 -21.85 2.01
C ASP A 372 -17.29 -21.76 2.74
N VAL A 373 -16.39 -20.89 2.24
CA VAL A 373 -15.06 -20.68 2.85
C VAL A 373 -15.18 -19.61 3.92
N GLN A 374 -14.83 -19.95 5.16
CA GLN A 374 -14.74 -18.98 6.25
C GLN A 374 -13.49 -18.11 6.10
N PRO A 375 -13.55 -16.81 6.51
CA PRO A 375 -12.39 -15.97 6.55
C PRO A 375 -11.34 -16.55 7.49
N GLU A 376 -10.08 -16.29 7.20
CA GLU A 376 -8.99 -16.68 8.07
C GLU A 376 -9.12 -16.06 9.45
N GLU A 377 -8.68 -16.82 10.45
CA GLU A 377 -8.84 -16.42 11.85
C GLU A 377 -7.82 -15.35 12.21
N VAL A 378 -8.32 -14.34 12.91
CA VAL A 378 -7.52 -13.22 13.37
C VAL A 378 -7.67 -13.08 14.89
N TYR A 379 -6.54 -12.98 15.57
CA TYR A 379 -6.44 -12.76 17.01
C TYR A 379 -5.70 -11.48 17.31
N TYR A 380 -6.05 -10.79 18.38
CA TYR A 380 -5.38 -9.59 18.84
C TYR A 380 -4.82 -9.78 20.24
N ASN A 381 -3.69 -9.18 20.51
CA ASN A 381 -3.20 -9.05 21.87
C ASN A 381 -3.78 -7.74 22.47
N PRO A 382 -4.51 -7.82 23.60
CA PRO A 382 -5.13 -6.63 24.19
C PRO A 382 -4.12 -5.65 24.82
N GLU A 383 -2.91 -6.13 25.12
CA GLU A 383 -1.90 -5.33 25.78
C GLU A 383 -1.00 -4.64 24.77
N PRO A 384 -0.82 -3.30 24.86
CA PRO A 384 0.18 -2.60 24.08
C PRO A 384 1.60 -3.02 24.51
N ILE A 385 2.52 -3.02 23.58
CA ILE A 385 3.91 -3.31 23.82
C ILE A 385 4.71 -2.04 23.65
N GLU A 386 5.32 -1.55 24.73
CA GLU A 386 6.25 -0.43 24.69
C GLU A 386 7.65 -0.97 24.38
N CYS A 387 8.16 -0.66 23.19
CA CYS A 387 9.53 -0.95 22.78
C CYS A 387 10.40 0.27 23.04
N LYS A 388 11.48 0.09 23.80
CA LYS A 388 12.50 1.12 24.05
C LYS A 388 13.82 0.68 23.45
N ALA A 389 14.61 1.63 23.01
CA ALA A 389 15.94 1.38 22.51
C ALA A 389 16.77 0.51 23.48
N LYS A 390 17.56 -0.41 22.94
CA LYS A 390 18.39 -1.39 23.68
C LYS A 390 17.61 -2.47 24.45
N TRP A 391 16.31 -2.60 24.25
CA TRP A 391 15.52 -3.60 24.94
C TRP A 391 15.33 -4.84 24.07
N ASP A 392 15.58 -6.00 24.68
CA ASP A 392 15.17 -7.29 24.16
C ASP A 392 13.95 -7.75 24.96
N LEU A 393 12.81 -7.79 24.28
CA LEU A 393 11.52 -8.08 24.88
C LEU A 393 11.06 -9.47 24.48
N THR A 394 10.60 -10.26 25.44
CA THR A 394 9.92 -11.52 25.18
C THR A 394 8.49 -11.43 25.67
N ARG A 395 7.54 -11.85 24.81
CA ARG A 395 6.11 -11.89 25.14
C ARG A 395 5.57 -13.30 24.92
N GLU A 396 4.98 -13.83 25.98
CA GLU A 396 4.18 -15.05 25.90
C GLU A 396 2.76 -14.68 25.49
N TRP A 397 2.28 -15.26 24.40
CA TRP A 397 0.94 -14.97 23.91
C TRP A 397 0.17 -16.24 23.58
N ASN A 398 -0.79 -16.57 24.46
CA ASN A 398 -1.77 -17.61 24.17
C ASN A 398 -2.95 -16.98 23.42
N LEU A 399 -3.11 -17.33 22.14
CA LEU A 399 -4.11 -16.75 21.24
C LEU A 399 -5.56 -16.97 21.71
N THR A 400 -5.80 -18.03 22.46
CA THR A 400 -7.15 -18.41 22.93
C THR A 400 -7.41 -18.09 24.41
N ALA A 401 -6.47 -17.42 25.09
CA ALA A 401 -6.61 -17.10 26.51
C ALA A 401 -7.80 -16.18 26.81
N LEU A 402 -8.16 -15.34 25.86
CA LEU A 402 -9.31 -14.42 25.96
C LEU A 402 -10.31 -14.66 24.83
N PRO A 403 -11.60 -14.45 25.09
CA PRO A 403 -12.60 -14.47 24.01
C PRO A 403 -12.34 -13.35 23.02
N LEU A 404 -12.61 -13.60 21.72
CA LEU A 404 -12.28 -12.71 20.61
C LEU A 404 -12.76 -11.25 20.80
N TYR A 405 -13.92 -11.05 21.38
CA TYR A 405 -14.50 -9.72 21.61
C TYR A 405 -13.75 -8.87 22.66
N ARG A 406 -12.82 -9.47 23.43
CA ARG A 406 -11.98 -8.81 24.43
C ARG A 406 -10.51 -8.69 24.01
N GLN A 407 -10.16 -9.19 22.84
CA GLN A 407 -8.77 -9.26 22.44
C GLN A 407 -8.24 -7.95 21.82
N LYS A 408 -9.08 -7.21 21.11
CA LYS A 408 -8.65 -5.98 20.46
C LYS A 408 -8.58 -4.82 21.44
N ALA A 409 -7.42 -4.17 21.54
CA ALA A 409 -7.22 -3.03 22.40
C ALA A 409 -8.11 -1.84 21.99
N ALA A 410 -8.62 -1.09 22.97
CA ALA A 410 -9.54 0.01 22.74
C ALA A 410 -8.92 1.12 21.88
N GLU A 411 -7.61 1.36 22.04
CA GLU A 411 -6.83 2.41 21.37
C GLU A 411 -6.75 2.23 19.87
N ILE A 412 -6.74 0.97 19.39
CA ILE A 412 -6.71 0.63 17.96
C ILE A 412 -8.09 0.24 17.42
N THR A 413 -9.11 0.23 18.27
CA THR A 413 -10.48 -0.05 17.86
C THR A 413 -11.11 1.21 17.27
N LYS A 414 -11.34 1.20 15.96
CA LYS A 414 -11.99 2.31 15.24
C LYS A 414 -13.52 2.33 15.51
N GLN A 415 -13.94 2.20 16.75
CA GLN A 415 -15.31 2.50 17.09
C GLN A 415 -15.46 4.02 17.13
N ARG A 416 -16.42 4.54 16.39
CA ARG A 416 -16.92 5.89 16.68
C ARG A 416 -17.34 5.83 18.15
N ALA A 417 -16.84 6.82 18.93
CA ALA A 417 -17.29 7.01 20.30
C ALA A 417 -18.79 6.75 20.34
N ASP A 418 -19.22 5.84 21.20
CA ASP A 418 -20.63 5.51 21.32
C ASP A 418 -21.39 6.84 21.44
N LYS A 419 -22.04 7.24 20.35
CA LYS A 419 -23.24 8.00 20.53
C LYS A 419 -24.06 7.06 21.41
N GLU A 420 -24.25 7.45 22.67
CA GLU A 420 -25.20 6.76 23.53
C GLU A 420 -26.36 6.36 22.64
N LYS A 421 -26.44 5.07 22.32
CA LYS A 421 -27.59 4.54 21.59
C LYS A 421 -28.69 4.63 22.59
N THR A 422 -29.25 5.82 22.72
CA THR A 422 -30.53 6.00 23.36
C THR A 422 -31.43 5.03 22.63
N ILE A 423 -31.80 3.94 23.30
CA ILE A 423 -32.74 3.00 22.76
C ILE A 423 -34.02 3.81 22.55
N GLN A 424 -34.17 4.26 21.29
CA GLN A 424 -35.37 4.98 20.93
C GLN A 424 -36.46 3.92 20.90
N HIS A 425 -37.26 3.88 21.93
CA HIS A 425 -38.51 3.10 21.96
C HIS A 425 -39.52 3.73 20.98
N ARG A 426 -39.20 3.61 19.66
CA ARG A 426 -39.98 4.22 18.59
C ARG A 426 -41.45 3.81 18.63
N ASN A 427 -41.72 2.62 19.13
CA ASN A 427 -43.12 2.15 19.29
C ASN A 427 -43.81 2.83 20.47
N ALA A 428 -43.12 3.02 21.58
CA ALA A 428 -43.64 3.78 22.71
C ALA A 428 -43.90 5.26 22.36
N GLN A 429 -42.94 5.88 21.65
CA GLN A 429 -43.11 7.25 21.14
C GLN A 429 -44.27 7.38 20.16
N ARG A 430 -44.43 6.46 19.22
CA ARG A 430 -45.53 6.43 18.26
C ARG A 430 -46.89 6.13 18.94
N ALA A 431 -46.89 5.29 19.96
CA ALA A 431 -48.10 5.02 20.76
C ALA A 431 -48.53 6.27 21.53
N ALA A 432 -47.56 6.97 22.16
CA ALA A 432 -47.81 8.23 22.86
C ALA A 432 -48.32 9.34 21.90
N GLU A 433 -47.71 9.48 20.74
CA GLU A 433 -48.14 10.45 19.70
C GLU A 433 -49.56 10.16 19.18
N LYS A 434 -49.98 8.90 19.15
CA LYS A 434 -51.27 8.48 18.65
C LYS A 434 -52.31 8.28 19.76
N GLY A 435 -51.95 8.51 21.03
CA GLY A 435 -52.83 8.29 22.18
C GLY A 435 -53.28 6.82 22.33
N ILE A 436 -52.48 5.87 21.84
CA ILE A 436 -52.77 4.44 21.93
C ILE A 436 -52.04 3.88 23.15
N PRO A 437 -52.67 3.07 24.01
CA PRO A 437 -51.96 2.45 25.12
C PRO A 437 -50.81 1.55 24.60
N GLU A 438 -49.67 1.59 25.30
CA GLU A 438 -48.51 0.78 24.95
C GLU A 438 -48.88 -0.68 24.77
N PRO A 439 -48.46 -1.32 23.65
CA PRO A 439 -48.66 -2.76 23.53
C PRO A 439 -47.87 -3.46 24.62
N VAL A 440 -48.55 -4.26 25.44
CA VAL A 440 -47.92 -5.10 26.45
C VAL A 440 -47.00 -6.08 25.72
N GLN A 441 -45.68 -5.92 25.90
CA GLN A 441 -44.66 -6.84 25.36
C GLN A 441 -44.74 -8.21 26.03
#